data_b8db118a76ec7546586d82a0dfb6ba2b
#
_entry.id   b8db118a76ec7546586d82a0dfb6ba2b
#
_cell.length_a   1.000
_cell.length_b   1.000
_cell.length_c   1.000
_cell.angle_alpha   90.00
_cell.angle_beta   90.00
_cell.angle_gamma   90.00
#
_symmetry.space_group_name_H-M   'P 1'
#
loop_
_entity.id
_entity.type
_entity.pdbx_description
1 polymer ?
#
loop_
_entity_poly.entity_id
_entity_poly.type
_entity_poly.pdbx_seq_one_letter_code
_entity_poly.pdbx_strand_id
1 'polypeptide(L)'
;MTRIIDGKVISVAVKDRVKAGVAELNKKGVTVGLAVIIVGEDPASKVYVANKKKACEALGIISEEYALPENTTEEELLALIDELNNKKSINGILCQLPLPKHLNEKLIINSILPEKDVDAFHPHNVGRIMIGDYDFVPCTPAGIMEMLEFEGIGVEGKTCVVIGRSNIVGKPMGMLLLHKNGTVTICHSKTQNLKEICKKADILVAAVGRPGFVTEDMVKDGAVVIDVGIHRIGGKLCGDVDFENVKDKCSAITPVPGGVGPMTIAMLMQNTLTAAKKQNKIGD
;
A
#
# COMPACT_ATOMS: atom_id res chain seq x y z
N MET A 1 7.36 -16.29 -23.07
CA MET A 1 8.11 -16.07 -21.81
C MET A 1 7.28 -15.17 -20.91
N THR A 2 7.17 -15.54 -19.66
CA THR A 2 6.46 -14.75 -18.64
C THR A 2 7.24 -13.48 -18.30
N ARG A 3 6.57 -12.33 -18.25
CA ARG A 3 7.17 -11.06 -17.82
C ARG A 3 7.21 -11.00 -16.30
N ILE A 4 8.36 -10.67 -15.75
CA ILE A 4 8.50 -10.40 -14.31
C ILE A 4 8.27 -8.92 -14.07
N ILE A 5 7.24 -8.60 -13.28
CA ILE A 5 6.93 -7.22 -12.89
C ILE A 5 7.85 -6.81 -11.75
N ASP A 6 8.91 -6.07 -12.05
CA ASP A 6 9.92 -5.67 -11.06
C ASP A 6 9.52 -4.39 -10.33
N GLY A 7 8.98 -4.56 -9.12
CA GLY A 7 8.59 -3.43 -8.27
C GLY A 7 9.76 -2.57 -7.78
N LYS A 8 11.00 -3.09 -7.78
CA LYS A 8 12.17 -2.27 -7.43
C LYS A 8 12.41 -1.22 -8.51
N VAL A 9 12.39 -1.62 -9.79
CA VAL A 9 12.56 -0.70 -10.93
C VAL A 9 11.44 0.34 -10.93
N ILE A 10 10.19 -0.10 -10.81
CA ILE A 10 9.02 0.79 -10.84
C ILE A 10 9.02 1.75 -9.65
N SER A 11 9.41 1.27 -8.45
CA SER A 11 9.50 2.14 -7.28
C SER A 11 10.54 3.24 -7.40
N VAL A 12 11.61 3.04 -8.18
CA VAL A 12 12.59 4.10 -8.49
C VAL A 12 11.93 5.19 -9.33
N ALA A 13 11.23 4.82 -10.40
CA ALA A 13 10.54 5.79 -11.25
C ALA A 13 9.53 6.64 -10.48
N VAL A 14 8.74 6.01 -9.57
CA VAL A 14 7.82 6.75 -8.68
C VAL A 14 8.57 7.70 -7.77
N LYS A 15 9.65 7.24 -7.13
CA LYS A 15 10.47 8.07 -6.23
C LYS A 15 11.10 9.26 -6.95
N ASP A 16 11.54 9.09 -8.19
CA ASP A 16 12.12 10.19 -8.98
C ASP A 16 11.06 11.26 -9.27
N ARG A 17 9.82 10.88 -9.59
CA ARG A 17 8.68 11.82 -9.72
C ARG A 17 8.40 12.55 -8.41
N VAL A 18 8.37 11.82 -7.29
CA VAL A 18 8.18 12.42 -5.96
C VAL A 18 9.28 13.40 -5.63
N LYS A 19 10.55 13.04 -5.87
CA LYS A 19 11.70 13.91 -5.63
C LYS A 19 11.62 15.21 -6.41
N ALA A 20 11.23 15.14 -7.68
CA ALA A 20 11.01 16.33 -8.49
C ALA A 20 9.89 17.21 -7.92
N GLY A 21 8.75 16.61 -7.53
CA GLY A 21 7.65 17.35 -6.91
C GLY A 21 8.00 17.99 -5.57
N VAL A 22 8.77 17.30 -4.72
CA VAL A 22 9.28 17.87 -3.45
C VAL A 22 10.19 19.06 -3.73
N ALA A 23 11.09 18.96 -4.72
CA ALA A 23 11.98 20.07 -5.09
C ALA A 23 11.20 21.30 -5.61
N GLU A 24 10.10 21.09 -6.33
CA GLU A 24 9.21 22.16 -6.76
C GLU A 24 8.50 22.85 -5.60
N LEU A 25 7.99 22.09 -4.63
CA LEU A 25 7.37 22.65 -3.42
C LEU A 25 8.37 23.44 -2.59
N ASN A 26 9.58 22.93 -2.42
CA ASN A 26 10.64 23.62 -1.70
C ASN A 26 10.99 24.97 -2.35
N LYS A 27 11.01 25.08 -3.69
CA LYS A 27 11.20 26.37 -4.38
C LYS A 27 10.08 27.36 -4.11
N LYS A 28 8.87 26.90 -3.76
CA LYS A 28 7.72 27.71 -3.38
C LYS A 28 7.67 27.98 -1.87
N GLY A 29 8.70 27.60 -1.11
CA GLY A 29 8.76 27.76 0.34
C GLY A 29 7.91 26.75 1.13
N VAL A 30 7.44 25.69 0.49
CA VAL A 30 6.65 24.63 1.13
C VAL A 30 7.52 23.41 1.38
N THR A 31 7.68 23.05 2.63
CA THR A 31 8.39 21.86 3.07
C THR A 31 7.41 20.69 3.19
N VAL A 32 7.81 19.51 2.71
CA VAL A 32 7.02 18.27 2.83
C VAL A 32 7.46 17.50 4.06
N GLY A 33 6.54 17.19 4.98
CA GLY A 33 6.83 16.50 6.23
C GLY A 33 5.94 15.29 6.47
N LEU A 34 6.56 14.20 6.96
CA LEU A 34 5.91 12.95 7.36
C LEU A 34 6.25 12.64 8.82
N ALA A 35 5.23 12.47 9.65
CA ALA A 35 5.37 11.90 10.99
C ALA A 35 5.09 10.39 10.93
N VAL A 36 5.98 9.60 11.52
CA VAL A 36 5.84 8.14 11.64
C VAL A 36 5.82 7.80 13.12
N ILE A 37 4.70 7.26 13.59
CA ILE A 37 4.50 6.81 14.96
C ILE A 37 4.68 5.29 15.01
N ILE A 38 5.51 4.81 15.91
CA ILE A 38 5.66 3.39 16.23
C ILE A 38 5.48 3.21 17.73
N VAL A 39 4.67 2.22 18.14
CA VAL A 39 4.45 1.88 19.54
C VAL A 39 4.97 0.47 19.78
N GLY A 40 5.87 0.33 20.75
CA GLY A 40 6.50 -0.95 21.10
C GLY A 40 7.74 -1.30 20.26
N GLU A 41 8.19 -2.54 20.41
CA GLU A 41 9.52 -2.99 20.00
C GLU A 41 9.49 -4.05 18.88
N ASP A 42 8.38 -4.18 18.14
CA ASP A 42 8.27 -5.19 17.07
C ASP A 42 9.40 -5.04 16.04
N PRO A 43 10.26 -6.07 15.87
CA PRO A 43 11.43 -5.95 14.99
C PRO A 43 11.08 -5.71 13.52
N ALA A 44 9.95 -6.26 13.04
CA ALA A 44 9.52 -6.07 11.67
C ALA A 44 9.08 -4.61 11.44
N SER A 45 8.30 -4.06 12.35
CA SER A 45 7.86 -2.65 12.31
C SER A 45 9.04 -1.68 12.32
N LYS A 46 10.07 -1.94 13.15
CA LYS A 46 11.31 -1.13 13.19
C LYS A 46 12.04 -1.11 11.83
N VAL A 47 12.13 -2.26 11.16
CA VAL A 47 12.75 -2.33 9.82
C VAL A 47 11.95 -1.49 8.81
N TYR A 48 10.62 -1.57 8.86
CA TYR A 48 9.76 -0.77 7.96
C TYR A 48 9.90 0.72 8.23
N VAL A 49 9.90 1.16 9.49
CA VAL A 49 10.10 2.56 9.87
C VAL A 49 11.46 3.08 9.42
N ALA A 50 12.54 2.33 9.66
CA ALA A 50 13.88 2.70 9.19
C ALA A 50 13.96 2.85 7.66
N ASN A 51 13.29 1.98 6.91
CA ASN A 51 13.25 2.08 5.45
C ASN A 51 12.44 3.29 4.97
N LYS A 52 11.33 3.64 5.64
CA LYS A 52 10.55 4.86 5.38
C LYS A 52 11.38 6.11 5.63
N LYS A 53 12.10 6.18 6.75
CA LYS A 53 13.01 7.29 7.07
C LYS A 53 14.06 7.50 5.98
N LYS A 54 14.77 6.44 5.58
CA LYS A 54 15.74 6.50 4.49
C LYS A 54 15.12 6.98 3.18
N ALA A 55 13.88 6.56 2.88
CA ALA A 55 13.18 7.02 1.69
C ALA A 55 12.86 8.53 1.78
N CYS A 56 12.38 9.02 2.92
CA CYS A 56 12.15 10.45 3.14
C CYS A 56 13.43 11.28 2.92
N GLU A 57 14.53 10.87 3.55
CA GLU A 57 15.84 11.54 3.44
C GLU A 57 16.31 11.62 1.99
N ALA A 58 16.20 10.52 1.23
CA ALA A 58 16.61 10.47 -0.18
C ALA A 58 15.78 11.38 -1.10
N LEU A 59 14.54 11.69 -0.69
CA LEU A 59 13.58 12.47 -1.48
C LEU A 59 13.46 13.94 -1.01
N GLY A 60 14.15 14.30 0.08
CA GLY A 60 14.06 15.64 0.66
C GLY A 60 12.77 15.89 1.44
N ILE A 61 12.11 14.84 1.93
CA ILE A 61 10.95 14.89 2.82
C ILE A 61 11.46 14.88 4.25
N ILE A 62 10.98 15.80 5.10
CA ILE A 62 11.27 15.78 6.53
C ILE A 62 10.57 14.58 7.15
N SER A 63 11.33 13.75 7.86
CA SER A 63 10.79 12.60 8.60
C SER A 63 10.94 12.82 10.09
N GLU A 64 9.82 12.89 10.78
CA GLU A 64 9.78 12.90 12.24
C GLU A 64 9.33 11.52 12.74
N GLU A 65 10.17 10.86 13.54
CA GLU A 65 9.89 9.54 14.10
C GLU A 65 9.55 9.67 15.58
N TYR A 66 8.42 9.09 15.96
CA TYR A 66 7.91 9.05 17.32
C TYR A 66 7.89 7.59 17.79
N ALA A 67 8.99 7.15 18.40
CA ALA A 67 9.10 5.82 18.98
C ALA A 67 8.58 5.83 20.42
N LEU A 68 7.41 5.24 20.62
CA LEU A 68 6.72 5.20 21.90
C LEU A 68 6.91 3.84 22.57
N PRO A 69 7.03 3.77 23.91
CA PRO A 69 7.15 2.51 24.63
C PRO A 69 5.87 1.64 24.48
N GLU A 70 6.02 0.34 24.65
CA GLU A 70 4.90 -0.62 24.49
C GLU A 70 3.74 -0.35 25.47
N ASN A 71 4.01 0.22 26.65
CA ASN A 71 3.01 0.56 27.65
C ASN A 71 2.40 1.94 27.48
N THR A 72 2.64 2.64 26.37
CA THR A 72 2.00 3.93 26.05
C THR A 72 0.49 3.80 26.14
N THR A 73 -0.15 4.72 26.85
CA THR A 73 -1.61 4.72 27.01
C THR A 73 -2.30 5.26 25.74
N GLU A 74 -3.59 4.95 25.63
CA GLU A 74 -4.41 5.45 24.51
C GLU A 74 -4.49 7.00 24.54
N GLU A 75 -4.62 7.58 25.73
CA GLU A 75 -4.65 9.04 25.93
C GLU A 75 -3.35 9.73 25.48
N GLU A 76 -2.19 9.16 25.83
CA GLU A 76 -0.89 9.69 25.40
C GLU A 76 -0.73 9.64 23.87
N LEU A 77 -1.13 8.54 23.24
CA LEU A 77 -1.06 8.40 21.79
C LEU A 77 -2.03 9.34 21.07
N LEU A 78 -3.25 9.51 21.59
CA LEU A 78 -4.23 10.46 21.06
C LEU A 78 -3.76 11.90 21.19
N ALA A 79 -3.14 12.27 22.31
CA ALA A 79 -2.58 13.60 22.53
C ALA A 79 -1.46 13.91 21.52
N LEU A 80 -0.57 12.95 21.25
CA LEU A 80 0.46 13.08 20.22
C LEU A 80 -0.14 13.25 18.81
N ILE A 81 -1.17 12.47 18.48
CA ILE A 81 -1.84 12.58 17.18
C ILE A 81 -2.49 13.96 17.05
N ASP A 82 -3.13 14.48 18.09
CA ASP A 82 -3.72 15.83 18.07
C ASP A 82 -2.65 16.91 17.87
N GLU A 83 -1.49 16.82 18.55
CA GLU A 83 -0.35 17.71 18.31
C GLU A 83 0.08 17.68 16.84
N LEU A 84 0.24 16.47 16.26
CA LEU A 84 0.67 16.29 14.87
C LEU A 84 -0.38 16.76 13.87
N ASN A 85 -1.66 16.60 14.18
CA ASN A 85 -2.76 17.12 13.38
C ASN A 85 -2.67 18.65 13.26
N ASN A 86 -2.28 19.33 14.32
CA ASN A 86 -2.15 20.79 14.36
C ASN A 86 -0.78 21.31 13.87
N LYS A 87 0.21 20.42 13.68
CA LYS A 87 1.57 20.79 13.27
C LYS A 87 1.64 21.06 11.77
N LYS A 88 1.82 22.32 11.37
CA LYS A 88 1.85 22.75 9.96
C LYS A 88 3.01 22.17 9.14
N SER A 89 4.14 21.84 9.79
CA SER A 89 5.30 21.23 9.11
C SER A 89 5.10 19.76 8.78
N ILE A 90 4.03 19.10 9.30
CA ILE A 90 3.68 17.72 9.07
C ILE A 90 2.47 17.66 8.15
N ASN A 91 2.66 17.13 6.96
CA ASN A 91 1.61 16.96 5.95
C ASN A 91 0.99 15.56 5.97
N GLY A 92 1.76 14.56 6.40
CA GLY A 92 1.29 13.18 6.53
C GLY A 92 1.58 12.62 7.92
N ILE A 93 0.67 11.82 8.43
CA ILE A 93 0.82 11.05 9.67
C ILE A 93 0.61 9.58 9.35
N LEU A 94 1.54 8.76 9.80
CA LEU A 94 1.46 7.31 9.70
C LEU A 94 1.61 6.70 11.09
N CYS A 95 0.63 5.93 11.52
CA CYS A 95 0.73 5.10 12.71
C CYS A 95 1.03 3.66 12.28
N GLN A 96 2.25 3.17 12.60
CA GLN A 96 2.71 1.87 12.15
C GLN A 96 1.92 0.75 12.81
N LEU A 97 1.24 -0.05 12.01
CA LEU A 97 0.53 -1.24 12.45
C LEU A 97 1.45 -2.48 12.44
N PRO A 98 1.17 -3.49 13.29
CA PRO A 98 0.10 -3.53 14.29
C PRO A 98 0.44 -2.72 15.55
N LEU A 99 -0.60 -2.24 16.25
CA LEU A 99 -0.47 -1.64 17.57
C LEU A 99 -0.50 -2.70 18.68
N PRO A 100 0.06 -2.40 19.88
CA PRO A 100 -0.15 -3.21 21.08
C PRO A 100 -1.64 -3.46 21.35
N LYS A 101 -1.99 -4.64 21.84
CA LYS A 101 -3.40 -5.11 21.98
C LYS A 101 -4.29 -4.27 22.90
N HIS A 102 -3.70 -3.48 23.80
CA HIS A 102 -4.45 -2.62 24.72
C HIS A 102 -4.90 -1.30 24.05
N LEU A 103 -4.36 -0.95 22.90
CA LEU A 103 -4.74 0.24 22.14
C LEU A 103 -5.84 -0.08 21.14
N ASN A 104 -6.82 0.80 21.02
CA ASN A 104 -7.89 0.68 20.04
C ASN A 104 -7.44 1.22 18.68
N GLU A 105 -6.94 0.32 17.81
CA GLU A 105 -6.46 0.66 16.47
C GLU A 105 -7.46 1.51 15.67
N LYS A 106 -8.75 1.19 15.75
CA LYS A 106 -9.79 1.92 15.04
C LYS A 106 -9.92 3.36 15.53
N LEU A 107 -9.85 3.57 16.84
CA LEU A 107 -9.92 4.89 17.43
C LEU A 107 -8.69 5.71 17.01
N ILE A 108 -7.51 5.13 17.08
CA ILE A 108 -6.24 5.78 16.70
C ILE A 108 -6.26 6.20 15.22
N ILE A 109 -6.65 5.30 14.30
CA ILE A 109 -6.76 5.64 12.87
C ILE A 109 -7.77 6.76 12.64
N ASN A 110 -8.91 6.74 13.33
CA ASN A 110 -9.96 7.75 13.18
C ASN A 110 -9.58 9.12 13.77
N SER A 111 -8.55 9.19 14.60
CA SER A 111 -8.08 10.45 15.20
C SER A 111 -7.09 11.21 14.32
N ILE A 112 -6.53 10.58 13.30
CA ILE A 112 -5.72 11.26 12.30
C ILE A 112 -6.65 12.04 11.37
N LEU A 113 -6.37 13.33 11.12
CA LEU A 113 -7.15 14.12 10.19
C LEU A 113 -7.12 13.48 8.77
N PRO A 114 -8.27 13.37 8.08
CA PRO A 114 -8.32 12.76 6.75
C PRO A 114 -7.31 13.31 5.74
N GLU A 115 -7.03 14.61 5.79
CA GLU A 115 -6.04 15.28 4.92
C GLU A 115 -4.57 15.01 5.30
N LYS A 116 -4.34 14.34 6.45
CA LYS A 116 -3.02 13.88 6.89
C LYS A 116 -2.89 12.37 6.95
N ASP A 117 -3.97 11.62 6.72
CA ASP A 117 -3.99 10.16 6.69
C ASP A 117 -3.43 9.65 5.35
N VAL A 118 -2.11 9.64 5.25
CA VAL A 118 -1.39 9.24 4.02
C VAL A 118 -1.36 7.73 3.75
N ASP A 119 -1.83 6.91 4.70
CA ASP A 119 -2.12 5.49 4.48
C ASP A 119 -3.53 5.26 3.93
N ALA A 120 -4.41 6.28 3.97
CA ALA A 120 -5.80 6.25 3.52
C ALA A 120 -6.66 5.18 4.22
N PHE A 121 -6.46 5.00 5.52
CA PHE A 121 -7.22 4.05 6.34
C PHE A 121 -8.39 4.69 7.09
N HIS A 122 -8.41 6.02 7.21
CA HIS A 122 -9.51 6.76 7.82
C HIS A 122 -10.82 6.51 7.05
N PRO A 123 -11.96 6.28 7.73
CA PRO A 123 -13.25 5.99 7.09
C PRO A 123 -13.68 7.03 6.05
N HIS A 124 -13.32 8.30 6.24
CA HIS A 124 -13.55 9.36 5.25
C HIS A 124 -12.84 9.04 3.92
N ASN A 125 -11.54 8.73 3.96
CA ASN A 125 -10.75 8.41 2.77
C ASN A 125 -11.22 7.10 2.12
N VAL A 126 -11.55 6.09 2.93
CA VAL A 126 -12.14 4.84 2.43
C VAL A 126 -13.48 5.09 1.71
N GLY A 127 -14.34 5.95 2.27
CA GLY A 127 -15.60 6.34 1.64
C GLY A 127 -15.39 7.06 0.30
N ARG A 128 -14.40 7.94 0.22
CA ARG A 128 -14.02 8.65 -1.01
C ARG A 128 -13.48 7.69 -2.08
N ILE A 129 -12.72 6.66 -1.70
CA ILE A 129 -12.30 5.61 -2.63
C ILE A 129 -13.51 4.88 -3.20
N MET A 130 -14.54 4.58 -2.37
CA MET A 130 -15.73 3.88 -2.82
C MET A 130 -16.48 4.64 -3.91
N ILE A 131 -16.54 5.97 -3.83
CA ILE A 131 -17.25 6.82 -4.80
C ILE A 131 -16.37 7.34 -5.95
N GLY A 132 -15.07 7.03 -5.95
CA GLY A 132 -14.13 7.45 -7.00
C GLY A 132 -13.62 8.89 -6.87
N ASP A 133 -13.89 9.57 -5.75
CA ASP A 133 -13.44 10.94 -5.45
C ASP A 133 -12.41 10.93 -4.32
N TYR A 134 -11.21 10.47 -4.60
CA TYR A 134 -10.17 10.27 -3.59
C TYR A 134 -8.90 11.09 -3.88
N ASP A 135 -8.26 11.54 -2.81
CA ASP A 135 -6.94 12.18 -2.84
C ASP A 135 -5.83 11.18 -2.56
N PHE A 136 -6.11 10.26 -1.66
CA PHE A 136 -5.20 9.19 -1.27
C PHE A 136 -5.85 7.84 -1.47
N VAL A 137 -5.01 6.85 -1.73
CA VAL A 137 -5.40 5.43 -1.71
C VAL A 137 -4.38 4.66 -0.88
N PRO A 138 -4.77 3.56 -0.24
CA PRO A 138 -3.84 2.74 0.52
C PRO A 138 -2.62 2.35 -0.33
N CYS A 139 -1.44 2.49 0.26
CA CYS A 139 -0.17 2.45 -0.48
C CYS A 139 0.04 1.15 -1.27
N THR A 140 -0.39 0.00 -0.73
CA THR A 140 -0.26 -1.29 -1.43
C THR A 140 -1.14 -1.37 -2.68
N PRO A 141 -2.46 -1.13 -2.63
CA PRO A 141 -3.30 -1.07 -3.83
C PRO A 141 -2.84 -0.02 -4.84
N ALA A 142 -2.44 1.18 -4.37
CA ALA A 142 -1.90 2.21 -5.24
C ALA A 142 -0.66 1.73 -5.99
N GLY A 143 0.25 1.06 -5.30
CA GLY A 143 1.46 0.49 -5.89
C GLY A 143 1.15 -0.57 -6.94
N ILE A 144 0.13 -1.39 -6.72
CA ILE A 144 -0.31 -2.39 -7.71
C ILE A 144 -0.85 -1.71 -8.97
N MET A 145 -1.68 -0.68 -8.82
CA MET A 145 -2.19 0.07 -9.98
C MET A 145 -1.07 0.73 -10.77
N GLU A 146 -0.10 1.33 -10.09
CA GLU A 146 1.11 1.91 -10.71
C GLU A 146 1.93 0.84 -11.46
N MET A 147 2.07 -0.37 -10.90
CA MET A 147 2.76 -1.49 -11.56
C MET A 147 2.04 -1.91 -12.85
N LEU A 148 0.72 -2.04 -12.81
CA LEU A 148 -0.08 -2.39 -13.99
C LEU A 148 0.05 -1.31 -15.08
N GLU A 149 -0.02 -0.03 -14.70
CA GLU A 149 0.11 1.09 -15.62
C GLU A 149 1.52 1.17 -16.23
N PHE A 150 2.57 1.05 -15.43
CA PHE A 150 3.97 1.07 -15.89
C PHE A 150 4.26 -0.05 -16.90
N GLU A 151 3.70 -1.23 -16.67
CA GLU A 151 3.85 -2.41 -17.55
C GLU A 151 2.91 -2.38 -18.76
N GLY A 152 2.08 -1.36 -18.91
CA GLY A 152 1.09 -1.25 -19.99
C GLY A 152 0.00 -2.33 -19.92
N ILE A 153 -0.31 -2.83 -18.72
CA ILE A 153 -1.34 -3.84 -18.50
C ILE A 153 -2.68 -3.16 -18.30
N GLY A 154 -3.52 -3.16 -19.34
CA GLY A 154 -4.87 -2.61 -19.29
C GLY A 154 -5.80 -3.42 -18.40
N VAL A 155 -6.64 -2.72 -17.63
CA VAL A 155 -7.66 -3.30 -16.72
C VAL A 155 -9.04 -3.31 -17.37
N GLU A 156 -9.29 -2.37 -18.28
CA GLU A 156 -10.60 -2.21 -18.94
C GLU A 156 -11.08 -3.50 -19.61
N GLY A 157 -12.31 -3.90 -19.29
CA GLY A 157 -12.96 -5.10 -19.81
C GLY A 157 -12.38 -6.43 -19.28
N LYS A 158 -11.38 -6.39 -18.36
CA LYS A 158 -10.76 -7.59 -17.80
C LYS A 158 -11.57 -8.16 -16.64
N THR A 159 -11.55 -9.48 -16.51
CA THR A 159 -12.02 -10.17 -15.31
C THR A 159 -10.92 -10.10 -14.25
N CYS A 160 -11.17 -9.37 -13.17
CA CYS A 160 -10.24 -9.17 -12.07
C CYS A 160 -10.71 -9.94 -10.84
N VAL A 161 -9.85 -10.76 -10.26
CA VAL A 161 -10.14 -11.48 -9.02
C VAL A 161 -9.16 -11.04 -7.95
N VAL A 162 -9.69 -10.61 -6.80
CA VAL A 162 -8.91 -10.23 -5.62
C VAL A 162 -9.17 -11.25 -4.53
N ILE A 163 -8.15 -12.02 -4.13
CA ILE A 163 -8.25 -12.96 -3.02
C ILE A 163 -7.79 -12.25 -1.75
N GLY A 164 -8.76 -11.83 -0.93
CA GLY A 164 -8.57 -11.06 0.29
C GLY A 164 -9.62 -9.95 0.38
N ARG A 165 -10.05 -9.61 1.62
CA ARG A 165 -11.07 -8.57 1.86
C ARG A 165 -10.72 -7.65 3.02
N SER A 166 -9.44 -7.46 3.27
CA SER A 166 -8.98 -6.50 4.28
C SER A 166 -9.36 -5.07 3.89
N ASN A 167 -9.50 -4.19 4.88
CA ASN A 167 -9.77 -2.78 4.64
C ASN A 167 -8.57 -2.05 4.02
N ILE A 168 -7.37 -2.58 4.25
CA ILE A 168 -6.10 -1.94 3.83
C ILE A 168 -5.62 -2.40 2.44
N VAL A 169 -6.08 -3.56 1.93
CA VAL A 169 -5.67 -4.09 0.62
C VAL A 169 -6.86 -4.56 -0.21
N GLY A 170 -7.55 -5.63 0.22
CA GLY A 170 -8.48 -6.35 -0.66
C GLY A 170 -9.66 -5.51 -1.14
N LYS A 171 -10.33 -4.80 -0.23
CA LYS A 171 -11.47 -3.93 -0.59
C LYS A 171 -11.03 -2.74 -1.46
N PRO A 172 -10.02 -1.93 -1.06
CA PRO A 172 -9.58 -0.82 -1.90
C PRO A 172 -9.03 -1.28 -3.24
N MET A 173 -8.31 -2.41 -3.31
CA MET A 173 -7.85 -2.97 -4.58
C MET A 173 -9.01 -3.28 -5.53
N GLY A 174 -10.07 -3.89 -5.00
CA GLY A 174 -11.29 -4.15 -5.81
C GLY A 174 -11.91 -2.87 -6.35
N MET A 175 -11.97 -1.81 -5.56
CA MET A 175 -12.51 -0.51 -6.01
C MET A 175 -11.61 0.14 -7.06
N LEU A 176 -10.29 0.15 -6.89
CA LEU A 176 -9.38 0.73 -7.88
C LEU A 176 -9.45 0.00 -9.24
N LEU A 177 -9.54 -1.32 -9.23
CA LEU A 177 -9.74 -2.10 -10.47
C LEU A 177 -11.10 -1.80 -11.11
N LEU A 178 -12.17 -1.63 -10.30
CA LEU A 178 -13.50 -1.24 -10.79
C LEU A 178 -13.48 0.15 -11.45
N HIS A 179 -12.80 1.13 -10.82
CA HIS A 179 -12.65 2.47 -11.38
C HIS A 179 -11.86 2.52 -12.70
N LYS A 180 -11.07 1.48 -12.97
CA LYS A 180 -10.38 1.28 -14.27
C LYS A 180 -11.19 0.39 -15.24
N ASN A 181 -12.50 0.28 -15.05
CA ASN A 181 -13.43 -0.50 -15.88
C ASN A 181 -13.18 -2.01 -15.89
N GLY A 182 -12.56 -2.56 -14.84
CA GLY A 182 -12.45 -4.01 -14.64
C GLY A 182 -13.74 -4.60 -14.07
N THR A 183 -14.06 -5.84 -14.44
CA THR A 183 -15.11 -6.64 -13.80
C THR A 183 -14.50 -7.35 -12.59
N VAL A 184 -14.88 -6.97 -11.37
CA VAL A 184 -14.18 -7.36 -10.15
C VAL A 184 -14.96 -8.39 -9.32
N THR A 185 -14.27 -9.44 -8.90
CA THR A 185 -14.75 -10.38 -7.89
C THR A 185 -13.81 -10.38 -6.69
N ILE A 186 -14.31 -10.05 -5.50
CA ILE A 186 -13.55 -10.14 -4.25
C ILE A 186 -13.86 -11.46 -3.56
N CYS A 187 -12.83 -12.30 -3.40
CA CYS A 187 -12.91 -13.61 -2.76
C CYS A 187 -12.35 -13.58 -1.34
N HIS A 188 -12.80 -14.51 -0.51
CA HIS A 188 -12.40 -14.61 0.91
C HIS A 188 -12.53 -16.05 1.44
N SER A 189 -12.19 -16.29 2.69
CA SER A 189 -12.20 -17.62 3.31
C SER A 189 -13.54 -18.35 3.33
N LYS A 190 -14.65 -17.67 2.99
CA LYS A 190 -16.01 -18.26 2.89
C LYS A 190 -16.48 -18.39 1.44
N THR A 191 -15.65 -18.01 0.46
CA THR A 191 -15.99 -18.13 -0.97
C THR A 191 -16.03 -19.61 -1.35
N GLN A 192 -17.15 -20.03 -1.92
CA GLN A 192 -17.29 -21.36 -2.50
C GLN A 192 -16.67 -21.40 -3.89
N ASN A 193 -16.18 -22.56 -4.31
CA ASN A 193 -15.60 -22.78 -5.64
C ASN A 193 -14.49 -21.78 -6.01
N LEU A 194 -13.66 -21.41 -5.03
CA LEU A 194 -12.61 -20.38 -5.19
C LEU A 194 -11.71 -20.65 -6.39
N LYS A 195 -11.29 -21.89 -6.60
CA LYS A 195 -10.42 -22.27 -7.73
C LYS A 195 -11.05 -21.93 -9.08
N GLU A 196 -12.33 -22.25 -9.25
CA GLU A 196 -13.05 -22.01 -10.50
C GLU A 196 -13.28 -20.50 -10.77
N ILE A 197 -13.40 -19.72 -9.72
CA ILE A 197 -13.46 -18.25 -9.83
C ILE A 197 -12.10 -17.71 -10.26
N CYS A 198 -11.02 -18.15 -9.61
CA CYS A 198 -9.67 -17.69 -9.90
C CYS A 198 -9.21 -18.06 -11.32
N LYS A 199 -9.56 -19.25 -11.82
CA LYS A 199 -9.28 -19.67 -13.21
C LYS A 199 -9.89 -18.79 -14.29
N LYS A 200 -10.85 -17.93 -13.97
CA LYS A 200 -11.45 -17.00 -14.93
C LYS A 200 -10.74 -15.64 -14.96
N ALA A 201 -9.83 -15.41 -14.01
CA ALA A 201 -9.17 -14.11 -13.85
C ALA A 201 -8.17 -13.83 -14.97
N ASP A 202 -8.32 -12.70 -15.64
CA ASP A 202 -7.28 -12.09 -16.47
C ASP A 202 -6.22 -11.43 -15.61
N ILE A 203 -6.65 -10.84 -14.48
CA ILE A 203 -5.79 -10.24 -13.44
C ILE A 203 -6.18 -10.86 -12.09
N LEU A 204 -5.23 -11.55 -11.46
CA LEU A 204 -5.39 -12.19 -10.16
C LEU A 204 -4.51 -11.49 -9.13
N VAL A 205 -5.12 -10.93 -8.09
CA VAL A 205 -4.40 -10.31 -6.96
C VAL A 205 -4.53 -11.21 -5.73
N ALA A 206 -3.41 -11.73 -5.25
CA ALA A 206 -3.33 -12.59 -4.08
C ALA A 206 -2.94 -11.76 -2.83
N ALA A 207 -3.87 -11.58 -1.91
CA ALA A 207 -3.71 -10.84 -0.65
C ALA A 207 -4.34 -11.61 0.52
N VAL A 208 -3.93 -12.88 0.67
CA VAL A 208 -4.52 -13.86 1.60
C VAL A 208 -3.78 -13.92 2.92
N GLY A 209 -2.49 -13.57 2.93
CA GLY A 209 -1.61 -13.71 4.08
C GLY A 209 -1.26 -15.18 4.40
N ARG A 210 -1.20 -16.04 3.39
CA ARG A 210 -0.88 -17.47 3.52
C ARG A 210 0.13 -17.88 2.45
N PRO A 211 1.32 -18.36 2.83
CA PRO A 211 2.38 -18.67 1.89
C PRO A 211 1.99 -19.79 0.92
N GLY A 212 2.25 -19.58 -0.39
CA GLY A 212 2.01 -20.56 -1.44
C GLY A 212 0.54 -20.97 -1.62
N PHE A 213 -0.40 -20.15 -1.17
CA PHE A 213 -1.84 -20.46 -1.22
C PHE A 213 -2.38 -20.55 -2.65
N VAL A 214 -1.92 -19.68 -3.54
CA VAL A 214 -2.32 -19.68 -4.96
C VAL A 214 -1.43 -20.66 -5.71
N THR A 215 -2.03 -21.76 -6.17
CA THR A 215 -1.39 -22.84 -6.89
C THR A 215 -1.69 -22.77 -8.39
N GLU A 216 -0.95 -23.49 -9.20
CA GLU A 216 -1.07 -23.52 -10.66
C GLU A 216 -2.50 -23.79 -11.13
N ASP A 217 -3.21 -24.69 -10.47
CA ASP A 217 -4.58 -25.07 -10.77
C ASP A 217 -5.63 -23.99 -10.44
N MET A 218 -5.21 -22.87 -9.86
CA MET A 218 -6.03 -21.67 -9.61
C MET A 218 -5.83 -20.57 -10.64
N VAL A 219 -4.84 -20.68 -11.52
CA VAL A 219 -4.45 -19.60 -12.43
C VAL A 219 -4.87 -19.93 -13.86
N LYS A 220 -5.45 -18.94 -14.55
CA LYS A 220 -5.75 -18.99 -15.98
C LYS A 220 -4.45 -18.88 -16.80
N ASP A 221 -4.35 -19.61 -17.91
CA ASP A 221 -3.25 -19.47 -18.85
C ASP A 221 -3.20 -18.04 -19.41
N GLY A 222 -2.03 -17.42 -19.33
CA GLY A 222 -1.82 -16.05 -19.76
C GLY A 222 -2.30 -14.97 -18.77
N ALA A 223 -2.75 -15.33 -17.57
CA ALA A 223 -3.16 -14.35 -16.55
C ALA A 223 -1.99 -13.47 -16.08
N VAL A 224 -2.34 -12.28 -15.61
CA VAL A 224 -1.45 -11.42 -14.81
C VAL A 224 -1.66 -11.77 -13.34
N VAL A 225 -0.58 -12.10 -12.62
CA VAL A 225 -0.65 -12.48 -11.21
C VAL A 225 0.14 -11.49 -10.35
N ILE A 226 -0.55 -10.86 -9.40
CA ILE A 226 0.03 -9.92 -8.44
C ILE A 226 0.04 -10.55 -7.06
N ASP A 227 1.22 -10.82 -6.53
CA ASP A 227 1.42 -11.40 -5.20
C ASP A 227 1.71 -10.30 -4.19
N VAL A 228 0.80 -10.11 -3.23
CA VAL A 228 0.90 -9.12 -2.15
C VAL A 228 1.52 -9.74 -0.89
N GLY A 229 1.54 -11.06 -0.80
CA GLY A 229 2.03 -11.77 0.37
C GLY A 229 3.51 -11.51 0.65
N ILE A 230 3.87 -11.42 1.92
CA ILE A 230 5.27 -11.40 2.38
C ILE A 230 5.37 -12.28 3.62
N HIS A 231 6.03 -13.41 3.47
CA HIS A 231 6.25 -14.38 4.54
C HIS A 231 7.74 -14.72 4.65
N ARG A 232 8.16 -15.12 5.83
CA ARG A 232 9.53 -15.61 6.06
C ARG A 232 9.47 -17.07 6.50
N ILE A 233 9.90 -17.98 5.64
CA ILE A 233 9.95 -19.42 5.89
C ILE A 233 11.38 -19.90 5.72
N GLY A 234 11.96 -20.52 6.75
CA GLY A 234 13.34 -21.01 6.72
C GLY A 234 14.36 -19.92 6.35
N GLY A 235 14.12 -18.67 6.78
CA GLY A 235 15.00 -17.54 6.47
C GLY A 235 14.78 -16.90 5.09
N LYS A 236 14.03 -17.53 4.20
CA LYS A 236 13.71 -17.01 2.85
C LYS A 236 12.36 -16.28 2.82
N LEU A 237 12.28 -15.25 2.00
CA LEU A 237 11.02 -14.55 1.74
C LEU A 237 10.24 -15.26 0.63
N CYS A 238 8.94 -15.42 0.84
CA CYS A 238 7.99 -15.93 -0.14
C CYS A 238 6.66 -15.19 -0.06
N GLY A 239 5.83 -15.33 -1.06
CA GLY A 239 4.51 -14.70 -1.14
C GLY A 239 3.35 -15.65 -0.88
N ASP A 240 2.16 -15.17 -1.23
CA ASP A 240 0.92 -15.95 -1.21
C ASP A 240 0.81 -16.90 -2.42
N VAL A 241 1.62 -16.69 -3.46
CA VAL A 241 1.62 -17.47 -4.70
C VAL A 241 2.75 -18.50 -4.67
N ASP A 242 2.47 -19.72 -5.11
CA ASP A 242 3.49 -20.73 -5.42
C ASP A 242 4.21 -20.34 -6.72
N PHE A 243 5.13 -19.38 -6.58
CA PHE A 243 5.76 -18.69 -7.70
C PHE A 243 6.39 -19.62 -8.72
N GLU A 244 7.13 -20.64 -8.25
CA GLU A 244 7.88 -21.52 -9.15
C GLU A 244 6.97 -22.36 -10.04
N ASN A 245 5.82 -22.81 -9.54
CA ASN A 245 4.88 -23.62 -10.30
C ASN A 245 3.88 -22.76 -11.10
N VAL A 246 3.65 -21.49 -10.69
CA VAL A 246 2.66 -20.61 -11.34
C VAL A 246 3.26 -19.75 -12.45
N LYS A 247 4.54 -19.36 -12.34
CA LYS A 247 5.16 -18.36 -13.21
C LYS A 247 5.02 -18.69 -14.72
N ASP A 248 5.28 -19.93 -15.11
CA ASP A 248 5.31 -20.29 -16.53
C ASP A 248 3.92 -20.28 -17.19
N LYS A 249 2.87 -20.21 -16.38
CA LYS A 249 1.47 -20.11 -16.81
C LYS A 249 1.01 -18.67 -17.04
N CYS A 250 1.73 -17.70 -16.46
CA CYS A 250 1.37 -16.30 -16.48
C CYS A 250 1.88 -15.56 -17.72
N SER A 251 1.17 -14.51 -18.15
CA SER A 251 1.73 -13.51 -19.06
C SER A 251 2.66 -12.53 -18.31
N ALA A 252 2.31 -12.21 -17.05
CA ALA A 252 3.13 -11.40 -16.16
C ALA A 252 2.89 -11.79 -14.71
N ILE A 253 3.92 -11.68 -13.86
CA ILE A 253 3.86 -12.04 -12.44
C ILE A 253 4.81 -11.17 -11.61
N THR A 254 4.40 -10.82 -10.38
CA THR A 254 5.28 -10.16 -9.41
C THR A 254 6.09 -11.18 -8.62
N PRO A 255 7.40 -10.97 -8.42
CA PRO A 255 8.22 -11.82 -7.55
C PRO A 255 8.07 -11.40 -6.08
N VAL A 256 8.35 -12.34 -5.16
CA VAL A 256 8.54 -12.03 -3.73
C VAL A 256 9.87 -12.63 -3.28
N PRO A 257 10.84 -11.80 -2.86
CA PRO A 257 10.79 -10.33 -2.72
C PRO A 257 10.98 -9.58 -4.06
N GLY A 258 10.66 -8.29 -4.04
CA GLY A 258 10.96 -7.38 -5.15
C GLY A 258 9.77 -6.97 -6.02
N GLY A 259 8.58 -7.54 -5.77
CA GLY A 259 7.32 -7.12 -6.40
C GLY A 259 6.64 -5.95 -5.66
N VAL A 260 5.50 -6.22 -5.03
CA VAL A 260 4.65 -5.19 -4.41
C VAL A 260 5.31 -4.45 -3.25
N GLY A 261 6.15 -5.12 -2.43
CA GLY A 261 6.73 -4.53 -1.23
C GLY A 261 7.46 -3.19 -1.44
N PRO A 262 8.38 -3.05 -2.42
CA PRO A 262 9.05 -1.77 -2.71
C PRO A 262 8.10 -0.64 -3.07
N MET A 263 6.96 -0.94 -3.69
CA MET A 263 5.97 0.04 -4.12
C MET A 263 5.25 0.69 -2.93
N THR A 264 5.01 -0.03 -1.85
CA THR A 264 4.29 0.50 -0.68
C THR A 264 4.98 1.74 -0.11
N ILE A 265 6.33 1.71 0.00
CA ILE A 265 7.10 2.87 0.47
C ILE A 265 7.07 4.01 -0.55
N ALA A 266 7.19 3.71 -1.84
CA ALA A 266 7.16 4.73 -2.88
C ALA A 266 5.81 5.45 -2.91
N MET A 267 4.70 4.72 -2.78
CA MET A 267 3.35 5.30 -2.76
C MET A 267 3.06 6.08 -1.47
N LEU A 268 3.63 5.69 -0.33
CA LEU A 268 3.56 6.51 0.88
C LEU A 268 4.21 7.88 0.67
N MET A 269 5.38 7.93 0.02
CA MET A 269 6.04 9.19 -0.32
C MET A 269 5.19 10.01 -1.30
N GLN A 270 4.56 9.35 -2.28
CA GLN A 270 3.63 10.00 -3.21
C GLN A 270 2.41 10.59 -2.49
N ASN A 271 1.77 9.83 -1.60
CA ASN A 271 0.64 10.33 -0.81
C ASN A 271 1.04 11.52 0.09
N THR A 272 2.24 11.47 0.68
CA THR A 272 2.76 12.58 1.50
C THR A 272 2.97 13.84 0.66
N LEU A 273 3.51 13.72 -0.54
CA LEU A 273 3.64 14.84 -1.49
C LEU A 273 2.26 15.40 -1.89
N THR A 274 1.30 14.52 -2.19
CA THR A 274 -0.08 14.91 -2.52
C THR A 274 -0.74 15.66 -1.36
N ALA A 275 -0.56 15.18 -0.12
CA ALA A 275 -1.02 15.86 1.09
C ALA A 275 -0.44 17.27 1.21
N ALA A 276 0.87 17.42 1.01
CA ALA A 276 1.52 18.72 1.06
C ALA A 276 1.00 19.69 -0.02
N LYS A 277 0.82 19.23 -1.25
CA LYS A 277 0.25 20.04 -2.34
C LYS A 277 -1.16 20.54 -1.97
N LYS A 278 -2.04 19.65 -1.53
CA LYS A 278 -3.44 19.97 -1.22
C LYS A 278 -3.57 20.92 -0.03
N GLN A 279 -2.85 20.68 1.07
CA GLN A 279 -2.86 21.54 2.25
C GLN A 279 -2.36 22.96 1.94
N ASN A 280 -1.49 23.11 0.95
CA ASN A 280 -0.97 24.40 0.49
C ASN A 280 -1.70 24.95 -0.75
N LYS A 281 -2.80 24.31 -1.20
CA LYS A 281 -3.60 24.72 -2.38
C LYS A 281 -2.79 24.88 -3.65
N ILE A 282 -1.79 24.04 -3.81
CA ILE A 282 -0.95 23.97 -5.01
C ILE A 282 -1.55 22.86 -5.90
N GLY A 283 -2.13 23.27 -7.04
CA GLY A 283 -2.67 22.34 -8.03
C GLY A 283 -1.59 21.42 -8.65
N ASP A 284 -2.06 20.34 -9.24
CA ASP A 284 -1.21 19.42 -10.01
C ASP A 284 -0.67 20.06 -11.28
#